data_e0f46d57cb2fe18db3c8556b8542267d
#
_entry.id   e0f46d57cb2fe18db3c8556b8542267d
#
_cell.length_a   1.000
_cell.length_b   1.000
_cell.length_c   1.000
_cell.angle_alpha   90.00
_cell.angle_beta   90.00
_cell.angle_gamma   90.00
#
_symmetry.space_group_name_H-M   'P 1'
#
loop_
_entity.id
_entity.type
_entity.pdbx_description
1 polymer ?
#
loop_
_entity_poly.entity_id
_entity_poly.type
_entity_poly.pdbx_seq_one_letter_code
_entity_poly.pdbx_strand_id
1 'polypeptide(L)'
;FRRVLFRSDARMAFERHATSKISKADDLFSLHTMGFRGEALASIAAVAQLEMTTKRAEDEIGTLIEISGSQVVRQEPDSCQNGTNMKIKNLFFNVPARRRFLKTNSTELRNIISEYYRIALVYPQVQFTLVSNDEILSDLPASNIKQRIENIFGRQLKRGFSQHLVEIEANTSIVNIYGFVGNIRSEERRVGK
;
A
#
# COMPACT_ATOMS: atom_id res chain seq x y z
N PHE A 1 -5.87 -5.61 -6.69
CA PHE A 1 -4.49 -5.68 -7.20
C PHE A 1 -4.18 -7.02 -7.85
N ARG A 2 -4.72 -7.27 -9.06
CA ARG A 2 -4.44 -8.47 -9.85
C ARG A 2 -3.82 -8.07 -11.20
N ARG A 3 -2.67 -7.39 -11.21
CA ARG A 3 -1.88 -7.29 -12.43
C ARG A 3 -0.47 -7.73 -12.14
N VAL A 4 -0.28 -9.02 -12.24
CA VAL A 4 1.00 -9.58 -12.58
C VAL A 4 1.26 -9.17 -14.04
N LEU A 5 2.33 -8.46 -14.27
CA LEU A 5 2.61 -7.79 -15.52
C LEU A 5 3.20 -8.77 -16.53
N PHE A 6 2.77 -8.70 -17.79
CA PHE A 6 3.47 -9.33 -18.90
C PHE A 6 4.94 -8.86 -18.93
N ARG A 7 5.82 -9.59 -19.58
CA ARG A 7 7.23 -9.22 -19.72
C ARG A 7 7.43 -7.80 -20.26
N SER A 8 6.60 -7.37 -21.22
CA SER A 8 6.56 -5.98 -21.73
C SER A 8 6.03 -5.00 -20.70
N ASP A 9 4.98 -5.37 -19.96
CA ASP A 9 4.33 -4.51 -18.99
C ASP A 9 5.19 -4.29 -17.75
N ALA A 10 6.05 -5.27 -17.39
CA ALA A 10 6.97 -5.16 -16.27
C ALA A 10 7.91 -3.95 -16.42
N ARG A 11 8.39 -3.69 -17.63
CA ARG A 11 9.19 -2.51 -17.94
C ARG A 11 8.35 -1.24 -18.00
N MET A 12 7.21 -1.30 -18.72
CA MET A 12 6.31 -0.16 -18.87
C MET A 12 5.78 0.37 -17.53
N ALA A 13 5.66 -0.48 -16.50
CA ALA A 13 5.21 -0.06 -15.17
C ALA A 13 6.09 1.03 -14.55
N PHE A 14 7.35 1.17 -15.00
CA PHE A 14 8.30 2.17 -14.52
C PHE A 14 8.43 3.39 -15.44
N GLU A 15 7.68 3.43 -16.53
CA GLU A 15 7.62 4.60 -17.40
C GLU A 15 6.60 5.61 -16.87
N ARG A 16 6.87 6.89 -17.07
CA ARG A 16 5.95 7.96 -16.66
C ARG A 16 4.67 7.88 -17.49
N HIS A 17 3.54 8.15 -16.85
CA HIS A 17 2.22 8.14 -17.46
C HIS A 17 1.77 6.78 -18.01
N ALA A 18 2.50 5.71 -17.73
CA ALA A 18 2.08 4.35 -18.08
C ALA A 18 0.95 3.89 -17.14
N THR A 19 -0.27 4.19 -17.52
CA THR A 19 -1.48 3.79 -16.81
C THR A 19 -2.49 3.15 -17.75
N SER A 20 -3.19 2.14 -17.24
CA SER A 20 -4.31 1.51 -17.93
C SER A 20 -5.67 1.93 -17.33
N LYS A 21 -5.64 2.94 -16.44
CA LYS A 21 -6.80 3.33 -15.62
C LYS A 21 -7.56 4.50 -16.18
N ILE A 22 -6.88 5.37 -16.89
CA ILE A 22 -7.44 6.55 -17.53
C ILE A 22 -6.87 6.69 -18.94
N SER A 23 -7.73 6.98 -19.90
CA SER A 23 -7.39 7.34 -21.27
C SER A 23 -7.99 8.68 -21.67
N LYS A 24 -9.09 9.09 -21.03
CA LYS A 24 -9.81 10.34 -21.25
C LYS A 24 -10.07 11.05 -19.94
N ALA A 25 -10.31 12.36 -19.99
CA ALA A 25 -10.61 13.18 -18.81
C ALA A 25 -11.85 12.70 -18.05
N ASP A 26 -12.85 12.21 -18.75
CA ASP A 26 -14.10 11.71 -18.18
C ASP A 26 -13.90 10.43 -17.33
N ASP A 27 -12.86 9.65 -17.60
CA ASP A 27 -12.52 8.45 -16.82
C ASP A 27 -12.20 8.80 -15.35
N LEU A 28 -11.84 10.04 -15.05
CA LEU A 28 -11.59 10.53 -13.69
C LEU A 28 -12.81 10.40 -12.77
N PHE A 29 -14.01 10.53 -13.32
CA PHE A 29 -15.26 10.44 -12.56
C PHE A 29 -15.69 8.99 -12.27
N SER A 30 -15.10 8.01 -12.96
CA SER A 30 -15.38 6.58 -12.80
C SER A 30 -14.25 5.79 -12.12
N LEU A 31 -13.28 6.47 -11.54
CA LEU A 31 -12.14 5.84 -10.87
C LEU A 31 -12.54 5.16 -9.56
N HIS A 32 -12.29 3.85 -9.48
CA HIS A 32 -12.44 3.05 -8.27
C HIS A 32 -11.10 2.46 -7.79
N THR A 33 -9.97 3.04 -8.21
CA THR A 33 -8.63 2.56 -7.87
C THR A 33 -7.83 3.62 -7.13
N MET A 34 -7.02 3.22 -6.15
CA MET A 34 -6.19 4.13 -5.36
C MET A 34 -5.19 4.92 -6.21
N GLY A 35 -4.61 4.30 -7.25
CA GLY A 35 -3.66 4.93 -8.15
C GLY A 35 -4.18 4.94 -9.58
N PHE A 36 -3.95 6.05 -10.31
CA PHE A 36 -4.43 6.22 -11.68
C PHE A 36 -3.44 6.93 -12.62
N ARG A 37 -2.47 7.69 -12.10
CA ARG A 37 -1.57 8.53 -12.91
C ARG A 37 -0.42 7.77 -13.58
N GLY A 38 -0.07 6.56 -13.09
CA GLY A 38 1.06 5.80 -13.63
C GLY A 38 2.43 6.42 -13.33
N GLU A 39 2.57 7.18 -12.25
CA GLU A 39 3.82 7.90 -11.94
C GLU A 39 4.53 7.40 -10.68
N ALA A 40 3.85 6.66 -9.80
CA ALA A 40 4.41 6.28 -8.50
C ALA A 40 5.68 5.42 -8.65
N LEU A 41 5.62 4.36 -9.44
CA LEU A 41 6.77 3.46 -9.65
C LEU A 41 7.90 4.16 -10.38
N ALA A 42 7.61 4.99 -11.38
CA ALA A 42 8.61 5.81 -12.08
C ALA A 42 9.33 6.77 -11.12
N SER A 43 8.58 7.41 -10.21
CA SER A 43 9.15 8.31 -9.21
C SER A 43 10.03 7.57 -8.18
N ILE A 44 9.66 6.36 -7.77
CA ILE A 44 10.47 5.52 -6.88
C ILE A 44 11.75 5.08 -7.61
N ALA A 45 11.63 4.58 -8.84
CA ALA A 45 12.76 4.13 -9.64
C ALA A 45 13.76 5.25 -9.92
N ALA A 46 13.33 6.51 -9.97
CA ALA A 46 14.20 7.65 -10.19
C ALA A 46 15.16 7.92 -9.01
N VAL A 47 14.79 7.54 -7.79
CA VAL A 47 15.54 7.89 -6.57
C VAL A 47 16.03 6.67 -5.77
N ALA A 48 15.84 5.47 -6.30
CA ALA A 48 16.20 4.22 -5.62
C ALA A 48 16.83 3.21 -6.60
N GLN A 49 17.42 2.17 -6.05
CA GLN A 49 17.76 0.94 -6.76
C GLN A 49 16.61 -0.04 -6.54
N LEU A 50 16.04 -0.55 -7.62
CA LEU A 50 14.86 -1.36 -7.61
C LEU A 50 15.11 -2.70 -8.29
N GLU A 51 14.65 -3.78 -7.66
CA GLU A 51 14.62 -5.12 -8.22
C GLU A 51 13.17 -5.61 -8.14
N MET A 52 12.63 -6.06 -9.25
CA MET A 52 11.29 -6.63 -9.30
C MET A 52 11.31 -7.98 -10.00
N THR A 53 10.73 -9.00 -9.37
CA THR A 53 10.39 -10.27 -10.00
C THR A 53 8.89 -10.41 -10.08
N THR A 54 8.36 -10.82 -11.22
CA THR A 54 6.92 -10.94 -11.42
C THR A 54 6.59 -12.09 -12.36
N LYS A 55 5.52 -12.85 -12.02
CA LYS A 55 5.01 -13.96 -12.81
C LYS A 55 3.49 -14.07 -12.65
N ARG A 56 2.77 -14.29 -13.76
CA ARG A 56 1.36 -14.63 -13.72
C ARG A 56 1.17 -16.13 -13.49
N ALA A 57 0.00 -16.53 -13.01
CA ALA A 57 -0.32 -17.93 -12.76
C ALA A 57 -0.29 -18.80 -14.03
N GLU A 58 -0.63 -18.20 -15.18
CA GLU A 58 -0.66 -18.85 -16.50
C GLU A 58 0.72 -18.90 -17.20
N ASP A 59 1.72 -18.18 -16.68
CA ASP A 59 3.07 -18.13 -17.27
C ASP A 59 3.97 -19.21 -16.64
N GLU A 60 4.76 -19.90 -17.45
CA GLU A 60 5.76 -20.86 -16.95
C GLU A 60 6.96 -20.16 -16.33
N ILE A 61 7.40 -19.05 -16.92
CA ILE A 61 8.59 -18.29 -16.54
C ILE A 61 8.20 -16.84 -16.25
N GLY A 62 8.69 -16.31 -15.14
CA GLY A 62 8.55 -14.91 -14.78
C GLY A 62 9.60 -14.00 -15.40
N THR A 63 9.62 -12.77 -14.94
CA THR A 63 10.56 -11.73 -15.37
C THR A 63 11.22 -11.08 -14.16
N LEU A 64 12.55 -10.99 -14.20
CA LEU A 64 13.35 -10.12 -13.34
C LEU A 64 13.64 -8.82 -14.09
N ILE A 65 13.47 -7.69 -13.41
CA ILE A 65 13.92 -6.38 -13.88
C ILE A 65 14.65 -5.65 -12.75
N GLU A 66 15.80 -5.08 -13.07
CA GLU A 66 16.60 -4.25 -12.18
C GLU A 66 16.71 -2.83 -12.76
N ILE A 67 16.46 -1.84 -11.92
CA ILE A 67 16.46 -0.43 -12.30
C ILE A 67 17.28 0.36 -11.27
N SER A 68 18.11 1.27 -11.75
CA SER A 68 18.87 2.19 -10.90
C SER A 68 18.77 3.60 -11.45
N GLY A 69 18.19 4.54 -10.68
CA GLY A 69 18.05 5.93 -11.10
C GLY A 69 17.31 6.10 -12.43
N SER A 70 16.21 5.41 -12.63
CA SER A 70 15.39 5.34 -13.86
C SER A 70 16.04 4.57 -15.04
N GLN A 71 17.23 4.03 -14.87
CA GLN A 71 17.91 3.25 -15.93
C GLN A 71 17.67 1.77 -15.72
N VAL A 72 17.17 1.07 -16.72
CA VAL A 72 17.07 -0.40 -16.71
C VAL A 72 18.47 -0.97 -16.83
N VAL A 73 18.93 -1.64 -15.77
CA VAL A 73 20.25 -2.27 -15.69
C VAL A 73 20.19 -3.70 -16.25
N ARG A 74 19.11 -4.42 -15.94
CA ARG A 74 18.94 -5.82 -16.31
C ARG A 74 17.48 -6.15 -16.50
N GLN A 75 17.19 -6.97 -17.50
CA GLN A 75 15.86 -7.57 -17.68
C GLN A 75 16.02 -8.95 -18.31
N GLU A 76 15.57 -9.97 -17.60
CA GLU A 76 15.72 -11.36 -18.05
C GLU A 76 14.58 -12.24 -17.56
N PRO A 77 14.39 -13.44 -18.16
CA PRO A 77 13.54 -14.48 -17.61
C PRO A 77 14.03 -14.92 -16.23
N ASP A 78 13.09 -15.17 -15.29
CA ASP A 78 13.41 -15.62 -13.94
C ASP A 78 12.40 -16.67 -13.47
N SER A 79 12.90 -17.68 -12.76
CA SER A 79 12.06 -18.69 -12.11
C SER A 79 11.63 -18.20 -10.76
N CYS A 80 10.46 -17.54 -10.71
CA CYS A 80 9.90 -16.97 -9.47
C CYS A 80 8.49 -17.51 -9.20
N GLN A 81 8.01 -17.27 -8.00
CA GLN A 81 6.65 -17.59 -7.60
C GLN A 81 5.64 -16.69 -8.31
N ASN A 82 4.38 -17.16 -8.40
CA ASN A 82 3.28 -16.34 -8.93
C ASN A 82 3.08 -15.09 -8.08
N GLY A 83 2.91 -13.96 -8.72
CA GLY A 83 2.76 -12.66 -8.05
C GLY A 83 3.88 -11.70 -8.39
N THR A 84 4.04 -10.66 -7.59
CA THR A 84 5.08 -9.65 -7.77
C THR A 84 5.84 -9.47 -6.45
N ASN A 85 7.16 -9.61 -6.53
CA ASN A 85 8.09 -9.25 -5.45
C ASN A 85 8.85 -8.01 -5.88
N MET A 86 8.90 -7.00 -5.01
CA MET A 86 9.60 -5.74 -5.30
C MET A 86 10.53 -5.39 -4.14
N LYS A 87 11.79 -5.18 -4.46
CA LYS A 87 12.82 -4.74 -3.51
C LYS A 87 13.24 -3.32 -3.87
N ILE A 88 13.09 -2.41 -2.94
CA ILE A 88 13.52 -1.01 -3.07
C ILE A 88 14.71 -0.84 -2.14
N LYS A 89 15.87 -0.54 -2.73
CA LYS A 89 17.15 -0.46 -2.02
C LYS A 89 17.74 0.94 -2.17
N ASN A 90 18.55 1.35 -1.22
CA ASN A 90 19.35 2.58 -1.29
C ASN A 90 18.53 3.83 -1.67
N LEU A 91 17.37 4.01 -1.01
CA LEU A 91 16.49 5.16 -1.23
C LEU A 91 17.28 6.47 -1.13
N PHE A 92 17.10 7.36 -2.13
CA PHE A 92 17.81 8.63 -2.29
C PHE A 92 19.33 8.51 -2.47
N PHE A 93 19.84 7.39 -3.03
CA PHE A 93 21.27 7.21 -3.27
C PHE A 93 21.85 8.28 -4.19
N ASN A 94 21.09 8.77 -5.15
CA ASN A 94 21.45 9.79 -6.14
C ASN A 94 20.91 11.20 -5.79
N VAL A 95 20.28 11.38 -4.62
CA VAL A 95 19.72 12.66 -4.15
C VAL A 95 20.17 12.94 -2.70
N PRO A 96 21.45 13.28 -2.49
CA PRO A 96 22.02 13.43 -1.13
C PRO A 96 21.26 14.41 -0.24
N ALA A 97 20.71 15.49 -0.81
CA ALA A 97 19.91 16.45 -0.08
C ALA A 97 18.68 15.80 0.55
N ARG A 98 17.90 15.01 -0.21
CA ARG A 98 16.73 14.31 0.31
C ARG A 98 17.11 13.25 1.35
N ARG A 99 18.22 12.55 1.16
CA ARG A 99 18.71 11.56 2.11
C ARG A 99 18.99 12.18 3.49
N ARG A 100 19.51 13.41 3.55
CA ARG A 100 19.75 14.14 4.81
C ARG A 100 18.48 14.54 5.56
N PHE A 101 17.33 14.61 4.87
CA PHE A 101 16.04 14.94 5.48
C PHE A 101 15.32 13.72 6.06
N LEU A 102 15.78 12.51 5.84
CA LEU A 102 15.24 11.31 6.49
C LEU A 102 15.36 11.46 8.01
N LYS A 103 14.30 11.11 8.69
CA LYS A 103 14.26 11.14 10.15
C LYS A 103 14.93 9.89 10.73
N THR A 104 14.86 9.74 12.04
CA THR A 104 15.33 8.52 12.70
C THR A 104 14.51 7.30 12.23
N ASN A 105 15.12 6.12 12.25
CA ASN A 105 14.45 4.88 11.84
C ASN A 105 13.12 4.66 12.58
N SER A 106 13.06 5.00 13.87
CA SER A 106 11.83 4.87 14.66
C SER A 106 10.72 5.84 14.20
N THR A 107 11.10 7.05 13.76
CA THR A 107 10.14 8.02 13.22
C THR A 107 9.63 7.59 11.86
N GLU A 108 10.52 7.14 10.96
CA GLU A 108 10.12 6.66 9.64
C GLU A 108 9.27 5.39 9.74
N LEU A 109 9.62 4.46 10.63
CA LEU A 109 8.82 3.27 10.87
C LEU A 109 7.40 3.62 11.35
N ARG A 110 7.26 4.62 12.22
CA ARG A 110 5.93 5.10 12.66
C ARG A 110 5.10 5.66 11.50
N ASN A 111 5.74 6.40 10.59
CA ASN A 111 5.09 6.89 9.38
C ASN A 111 4.66 5.74 8.47
N ILE A 112 5.54 4.75 8.27
CA ILE A 112 5.23 3.54 7.49
C ILE A 112 4.02 2.79 8.09
N ILE A 113 4.01 2.57 9.40
CA ILE A 113 2.89 1.90 10.10
C ILE A 113 1.58 2.68 9.90
N SER A 114 1.64 4.01 9.97
CA SER A 114 0.46 4.85 9.74
C SER A 114 -0.12 4.67 8.32
N GLU A 115 0.73 4.70 7.30
CA GLU A 115 0.29 4.49 5.91
C GLU A 115 -0.18 3.04 5.67
N TYR A 116 0.51 2.07 6.26
CA TYR A 116 0.10 0.66 6.22
C TYR A 116 -1.32 0.47 6.77
N TYR A 117 -1.64 1.04 7.92
CA TYR A 117 -2.98 0.93 8.50
C TYR A 117 -4.05 1.64 7.67
N ARG A 118 -3.74 2.79 7.07
CA ARG A 118 -4.67 3.49 6.17
C ARG A 118 -5.08 2.61 5.00
N ILE A 119 -4.10 1.95 4.36
CA ILE A 119 -4.35 1.07 3.21
C ILE A 119 -5.09 -0.19 3.66
N ALA A 120 -4.68 -0.79 4.78
CA ALA A 120 -5.28 -2.01 5.29
C ALA A 120 -6.75 -1.82 5.69
N LEU A 121 -7.14 -0.62 6.16
CA LEU A 121 -8.54 -0.28 6.47
C LEU A 121 -9.41 -0.18 5.22
N VAL A 122 -8.88 0.38 4.13
CA VAL A 122 -9.63 0.53 2.87
C VAL A 122 -9.86 -0.82 2.17
N TYR A 123 -8.95 -1.79 2.38
CA TYR A 123 -9.01 -3.11 1.75
C TYR A 123 -9.08 -4.25 2.79
N PRO A 124 -10.13 -4.33 3.60
CA PRO A 124 -10.21 -5.33 4.67
C PRO A 124 -10.23 -6.77 4.15
N GLN A 125 -10.70 -6.99 2.92
CA GLN A 125 -10.74 -8.29 2.25
C GLN A 125 -9.38 -8.82 1.79
N VAL A 126 -8.31 -8.00 1.89
CA VAL A 126 -6.93 -8.39 1.56
C VAL A 126 -6.18 -8.68 2.86
N GLN A 127 -5.39 -9.74 2.89
CA GLN A 127 -4.44 -9.98 3.98
C GLN A 127 -3.25 -9.03 3.84
N PHE A 128 -2.84 -8.45 4.98
CA PHE A 128 -1.67 -7.58 5.06
C PHE A 128 -0.74 -8.05 6.18
N THR A 129 0.53 -8.24 5.87
CA THR A 129 1.56 -8.54 6.87
C THR A 129 2.66 -7.48 6.78
N LEU A 130 3.02 -6.88 7.92
CA LEU A 130 4.11 -5.93 8.04
C LEU A 130 5.22 -6.55 8.87
N VAL A 131 6.40 -6.63 8.28
CA VAL A 131 7.61 -7.18 8.91
C VAL A 131 8.66 -6.08 9.01
N SER A 132 9.39 -6.02 10.09
CA SER A 132 10.53 -5.12 10.27
C SER A 132 11.66 -5.86 10.99
N ASN A 133 12.84 -5.91 10.36
CA ASN A 133 14.02 -6.63 10.89
C ASN A 133 13.67 -8.08 11.32
N ASP A 134 13.01 -8.81 10.43
CA ASP A 134 12.55 -10.19 10.61
C ASP A 134 11.48 -10.42 11.70
N GLU A 135 11.01 -9.36 12.36
CA GLU A 135 9.91 -9.41 13.32
C GLU A 135 8.58 -9.01 12.67
N ILE A 136 7.53 -9.81 12.87
CA ILE A 136 6.18 -9.49 12.43
C ILE A 136 5.60 -8.41 13.35
N LEU A 137 5.51 -7.18 12.85
CA LEU A 137 4.90 -6.06 13.59
C LEU A 137 3.38 -6.10 13.55
N SER A 138 2.83 -6.56 12.44
CA SER A 138 1.38 -6.65 12.25
C SER A 138 1.05 -7.75 11.25
N ASP A 139 0.07 -8.58 11.58
CA ASP A 139 -0.55 -9.53 10.67
C ASP A 139 -2.06 -9.34 10.72
N LEU A 140 -2.63 -8.97 9.59
CA LEU A 140 -4.03 -8.60 9.44
C LEU A 140 -4.68 -9.53 8.40
N PRO A 141 -5.33 -10.61 8.81
CA PRO A 141 -5.98 -11.53 7.89
C PRO A 141 -7.13 -10.85 7.14
N ALA A 142 -7.51 -11.40 5.99
CA ALA A 142 -8.70 -10.96 5.28
C ALA A 142 -9.94 -11.03 6.18
N SER A 143 -10.74 -9.98 6.22
CA SER A 143 -11.86 -9.85 7.15
C SER A 143 -12.90 -8.84 6.64
N ASN A 144 -13.99 -8.64 7.40
CA ASN A 144 -14.86 -7.49 7.20
C ASN A 144 -14.26 -6.22 7.84
N ILE A 145 -14.82 -5.05 7.52
CA ILE A 145 -14.29 -3.75 7.99
C ILE A 145 -14.30 -3.62 9.53
N LYS A 146 -15.35 -4.10 10.20
CA LYS A 146 -15.46 -4.06 11.66
C LYS A 146 -14.33 -4.87 12.31
N GLN A 147 -14.14 -6.10 11.87
CA GLN A 147 -13.07 -6.96 12.35
C GLN A 147 -11.68 -6.38 12.04
N ARG A 148 -11.51 -5.74 10.88
CA ARG A 148 -10.28 -5.05 10.51
C ARG A 148 -9.95 -3.91 11.47
N ILE A 149 -10.95 -3.11 11.84
CA ILE A 149 -10.81 -2.04 12.84
C ILE A 149 -10.40 -2.62 14.19
N GLU A 150 -11.03 -3.72 14.61
CA GLU A 150 -10.68 -4.41 15.86
C GLU A 150 -9.24 -4.94 15.85
N ASN A 151 -8.81 -5.55 14.74
CA ASN A 151 -7.46 -6.09 14.60
C ASN A 151 -6.38 -5.00 14.66
N ILE A 152 -6.66 -3.80 14.15
CA ILE A 152 -5.72 -2.68 14.15
C ILE A 152 -5.72 -1.96 15.51
N PHE A 153 -6.90 -1.61 16.03
CA PHE A 153 -7.03 -0.72 17.19
C PHE A 153 -7.37 -1.43 18.49
N GLY A 154 -7.84 -2.67 18.43
CA GLY A 154 -8.33 -3.40 19.61
C GLY A 154 -7.27 -3.67 20.67
N ARG A 155 -5.96 -3.75 20.27
CA ARG A 155 -4.85 -3.88 21.22
C ARG A 155 -4.58 -2.61 22.02
N GLN A 156 -4.88 -1.45 21.44
CA GLN A 156 -4.66 -0.13 22.06
C GLN A 156 -5.89 0.34 22.86
N LEU A 157 -7.05 -0.16 22.52
CA LEU A 157 -8.33 0.18 23.09
C LEU A 157 -8.79 -1.01 23.93
N LYS A 158 -9.23 -0.78 25.19
CA LYS A 158 -9.59 -1.84 26.15
C LYS A 158 -10.55 -2.88 25.55
N ARG A 159 -10.54 -4.11 26.11
CA ARG A 159 -11.49 -5.19 25.76
C ARG A 159 -12.92 -4.65 25.66
N GLY A 160 -13.60 -4.93 24.53
CA GLY A 160 -14.97 -4.47 24.27
C GLY A 160 -15.08 -3.24 23.37
N PHE A 161 -13.97 -2.79 22.74
CA PHE A 161 -14.00 -1.64 21.83
C PHE A 161 -15.00 -1.81 20.66
N SER A 162 -15.16 -3.02 20.14
CA SER A 162 -16.16 -3.31 19.10
C SER A 162 -17.60 -3.03 19.51
N GLN A 163 -17.91 -3.13 20.80
CA GLN A 163 -19.24 -2.79 21.34
C GLN A 163 -19.49 -1.28 21.37
N HIS A 164 -18.44 -0.48 21.24
CA HIS A 164 -18.53 0.98 21.22
C HIS A 164 -18.43 1.57 19.81
N LEU A 165 -18.36 0.74 18.79
CA LEU A 165 -18.39 1.18 17.40
C LEU A 165 -19.85 1.35 16.93
N VAL A 166 -20.18 2.55 16.50
CA VAL A 166 -21.46 2.87 15.87
C VAL A 166 -21.23 2.92 14.35
N GLU A 167 -21.99 2.13 13.62
CA GLU A 167 -21.98 2.17 12.17
C GLU A 167 -22.70 3.41 11.66
N ILE A 168 -22.09 4.09 10.72
CA ILE A 168 -22.65 5.26 10.05
C ILE A 168 -22.79 4.96 8.57
N GLU A 169 -23.96 5.24 8.05
CA GLU A 169 -24.25 5.25 6.62
C GLU A 169 -24.98 6.55 6.30
N ALA A 170 -24.46 7.32 5.34
CA ALA A 170 -25.07 8.52 4.84
C ALA A 170 -24.94 8.56 3.31
N ASN A 171 -26.08 8.54 2.65
CA ASN A 171 -26.16 8.57 1.19
C ASN A 171 -26.69 9.95 0.75
N THR A 172 -25.88 10.63 -0.05
CA THR A 172 -26.27 11.90 -0.68
C THR A 172 -26.27 11.75 -2.21
N SER A 173 -26.77 12.74 -2.91
CA SER A 173 -26.74 12.77 -4.39
C SER A 173 -25.31 12.79 -4.98
N ILE A 174 -24.31 13.14 -4.18
CA ILE A 174 -22.93 13.36 -4.64
C ILE A 174 -21.96 12.34 -4.01
N VAL A 175 -22.18 11.96 -2.74
CA VAL A 175 -21.23 11.13 -1.96
C VAL A 175 -22.01 10.14 -1.10
N ASN A 176 -21.52 8.90 -1.11
CA ASN A 176 -21.94 7.87 -0.17
C ASN A 176 -20.85 7.72 0.89
N ILE A 177 -21.23 7.90 2.15
CA ILE A 177 -20.33 7.78 3.30
C ILE A 177 -20.78 6.56 4.10
N TYR A 178 -19.87 5.64 4.35
CA TYR A 178 -20.10 4.52 5.25
C TYR A 178 -18.86 4.29 6.11
N GLY A 179 -19.04 3.82 7.32
CA GLY A 179 -17.93 3.54 8.22
C GLY A 179 -18.37 3.40 9.67
N PHE A 180 -17.43 3.56 10.57
CA PHE A 180 -17.62 3.40 12.00
C PHE A 180 -17.06 4.59 12.76
N VAL A 181 -17.77 5.00 13.80
CA VAL A 181 -17.30 5.99 14.78
C VAL A 181 -17.34 5.40 16.18
N GLY A 182 -16.46 5.88 17.05
CA GLY A 182 -16.53 5.53 18.48
C GLY A 182 -17.73 6.17 19.16
N ASN A 183 -18.40 5.43 20.03
CA ASN A 183 -19.47 5.99 20.86
C ASN A 183 -18.87 7.01 21.85
N ILE A 184 -19.51 8.17 22.00
CA ILE A 184 -19.08 9.28 22.88
C ILE A 184 -18.83 8.81 24.33
N ARG A 185 -19.59 7.84 24.83
CA ARG A 185 -19.40 7.27 26.18
C ARG A 185 -18.06 6.55 26.38
N SER A 186 -17.33 6.23 25.32
CA SER A 186 -15.99 5.60 25.42
C SER A 186 -14.86 6.60 25.74
N GLU A 187 -15.09 7.89 25.52
CA GLU A 187 -14.10 8.96 25.74
C GLU A 187 -14.16 9.61 27.12
N GLU A 188 -15.29 9.57 27.81
CA GLU A 188 -15.47 10.23 29.12
C GLU A 188 -14.53 9.76 30.24
N ARG A 189 -13.77 8.68 30.04
CA ARG A 189 -12.77 8.20 31.02
C ARG A 189 -11.37 8.78 30.86
N ARG A 190 -11.11 9.65 29.89
CA ARG A 190 -9.79 10.24 29.67
C ARG A 190 -9.63 11.69 30.15
N VAL A 191 -10.71 12.35 30.60
CA VAL A 191 -10.71 13.76 31.00
C VAL A 191 -10.57 13.93 32.52
N GLY A 192 -10.26 12.90 33.27
CA GLY A 192 -10.13 12.97 34.71
C GLY A 192 -8.88 12.24 35.23
N LYS A 193 -7.70 12.75 34.97
CA LYS A 193 -6.52 12.65 35.84
C LYS A 193 -5.46 13.65 35.39
#